data_7c9a2e6ac1f8649d93a210354807c614
#
_entry.id   7c9a2e6ac1f8649d93a210354807c614
#
_cell.length_a   1.000
_cell.length_b   1.000
_cell.length_c   1.000
_cell.angle_alpha   90.00
_cell.angle_beta   90.00
_cell.angle_gamma   90.00
#
_symmetry.space_group_name_H-M   'P 1'
#
loop_
_entity.id
_entity.type
_entity.pdbx_description
1 polymer ?
#
loop_
_entity_poly.entity_id
_entity_poly.type
_entity_poly.pdbx_seq_one_letter_code
_entity_poly.pdbx_strand_id
1 'polypeptide(L)'
;MPAQRSAPPAPCQHRPVAADPRPVSQRRCGSSVQPYLASLLWPGAVCGSARRGGGGSERGASRCTRTMLRFLWDSISLQMLFIFLLVFLLVSDYMKRRKPKDFPPGPFSFPFLGNVQFMFAKDPVVAIQKFIEKHGDIFRTQVGSMSFVIVNGLPLIKEALVTQGENFMDRPEFPTNTEFFNKFGLVSSNGHLWKQQRRFTLTTLRNFGLGKRSLEERIQEECRFLTDAFRDEQGNPFNPHLKVNNAVSNIICSVTFGNRFEYHDEDFQNLLRLMNETAILQGKIMSQLYNFFPSVIKYFPGSHQTVIKNGRLMKRFVCKKISKHKEDLSPSESRDFIDSYLQEMAKPNGSDFCEDNMVSCTLDLFFAGTETTSTTIRWALLYMAIYPEIQARVQAEIDAVIGQARQPSLEDRSNMPYTNAVIHEVQRKGNIIPFNVPRQAVKDTVLAGFRVPKGTILIPNLSSVMYDKKEWETPHSFNPGHFLKDGQFWKREAFMPFSIGKRACLGELLARAELFLFFTSLLQKFTFQAPPDTILDFKFTMGITLAPRPYKICAVPR
;
A
#
# COMPACT_ATOMS: atom_id res chain seq x y z
N MET A 1 -40.50 35.34 -17.69
CA MET A 1 -40.22 33.92 -17.95
C MET A 1 -39.30 33.44 -16.83
N PRO A 2 -39.69 32.51 -15.96
CA PRO A 2 -38.90 32.09 -14.82
C PRO A 2 -37.89 31.01 -15.24
N ALA A 3 -36.68 31.14 -14.74
CA ALA A 3 -35.57 30.24 -14.95
C ALA A 3 -35.85 28.85 -14.32
N GLN A 4 -35.78 27.80 -15.10
CA GLN A 4 -35.84 26.43 -14.65
C GLN A 4 -34.56 26.11 -13.86
N ARG A 5 -34.71 25.78 -12.58
CA ARG A 5 -33.65 25.20 -11.76
C ARG A 5 -33.45 23.75 -12.19
N SER A 6 -32.30 23.46 -12.75
CA SER A 6 -31.86 22.08 -13.01
C SER A 6 -31.67 21.34 -11.69
N ALA A 7 -32.26 20.16 -11.57
CA ALA A 7 -32.10 19.26 -10.44
C ALA A 7 -30.64 18.76 -10.34
N PRO A 8 -30.11 18.51 -9.12
CA PRO A 8 -28.77 17.99 -8.95
C PRO A 8 -28.65 16.58 -9.51
N PRO A 9 -27.50 16.18 -10.10
CA PRO A 9 -27.29 14.84 -10.61
C PRO A 9 -27.35 13.81 -9.48
N ALA A 10 -28.00 12.68 -9.75
CA ALA A 10 -28.13 11.57 -8.82
C ALA A 10 -26.76 10.99 -8.43
N PRO A 11 -26.58 10.57 -7.16
CA PRO A 11 -25.33 9.96 -6.73
C PRO A 11 -25.13 8.61 -7.41
N CYS A 12 -23.87 8.22 -7.68
CA CYS A 12 -23.49 6.86 -8.11
C CYS A 12 -24.14 5.86 -7.13
N GLN A 13 -25.20 5.21 -7.55
CA GLN A 13 -25.94 4.29 -6.70
C GLN A 13 -25.26 2.94 -6.68
N HIS A 14 -24.91 2.46 -5.49
CA HIS A 14 -24.67 1.05 -5.25
C HIS A 14 -25.95 0.28 -5.51
N ARG A 15 -26.05 -0.44 -6.64
CA ARG A 15 -27.07 -1.47 -6.80
C ARG A 15 -26.62 -2.71 -6.02
N PRO A 16 -27.42 -3.22 -5.08
CA PRO A 16 -27.19 -4.56 -4.56
C PRO A 16 -27.43 -5.56 -5.70
N VAL A 17 -26.51 -6.48 -5.90
CA VAL A 17 -26.66 -7.60 -6.83
C VAL A 17 -27.81 -8.46 -6.29
N ALA A 18 -28.95 -8.40 -6.96
CA ALA A 18 -30.06 -9.31 -6.70
C ALA A 18 -29.64 -10.71 -7.13
N ALA A 19 -29.72 -11.66 -6.20
CA ALA A 19 -29.57 -13.08 -6.47
C ALA A 19 -30.73 -13.55 -7.35
N ASP A 20 -30.44 -14.02 -8.55
CA ASP A 20 -31.41 -14.67 -9.46
C ASP A 20 -31.57 -16.16 -9.04
N PRO A 21 -32.74 -16.64 -8.62
CA PRO A 21 -32.93 -18.02 -8.29
C PRO A 21 -33.37 -18.82 -9.53
N ARG A 22 -32.42 -19.38 -10.29
CA ARG A 22 -32.72 -20.45 -11.22
C ARG A 22 -31.97 -21.72 -10.86
N PRO A 23 -32.68 -22.88 -10.80
CA PRO A 23 -32.14 -24.16 -10.36
C PRO A 23 -31.30 -24.81 -11.46
N VAL A 24 -30.04 -25.04 -11.19
CA VAL A 24 -29.20 -25.91 -12.04
C VAL A 24 -29.35 -27.34 -11.56
N SER A 25 -29.74 -28.18 -12.50
CA SER A 25 -29.97 -29.61 -12.39
C SER A 25 -28.80 -30.35 -11.71
N GLN A 26 -29.19 -31.19 -10.73
CA GLN A 26 -28.31 -32.17 -10.10
C GLN A 26 -27.82 -33.21 -11.13
N ARG A 27 -26.51 -33.30 -11.32
CA ARG A 27 -25.86 -34.55 -11.72
C ARG A 27 -25.17 -35.14 -10.50
N ARG A 28 -25.72 -36.28 -10.05
CA ARG A 28 -25.10 -37.15 -9.05
C ARG A 28 -23.85 -37.78 -9.64
N CYS A 29 -22.74 -37.64 -8.94
CA CYS A 29 -21.65 -38.61 -8.96
C CYS A 29 -21.44 -39.08 -7.53
N GLY A 30 -21.75 -40.35 -7.28
CA GLY A 30 -21.55 -40.96 -5.99
C GLY A 30 -20.07 -41.33 -5.81
N SER A 31 -19.58 -41.07 -4.62
CA SER A 31 -18.50 -41.86 -4.03
C SER A 31 -18.73 -41.90 -2.52
N SER A 32 -18.98 -43.09 -2.07
CA SER A 32 -19.12 -43.55 -0.69
C SER A 32 -17.83 -43.27 0.09
N VAL A 33 -17.92 -42.55 1.17
CA VAL A 33 -16.95 -42.65 2.27
C VAL A 33 -17.76 -42.82 3.56
N GLN A 34 -17.76 -44.03 4.07
CA GLN A 34 -18.26 -44.33 5.42
C GLN A 34 -17.43 -43.65 6.50
N PRO A 35 -18.04 -43.18 7.58
CA PRO A 35 -17.31 -42.79 8.76
C PRO A 35 -17.07 -44.01 9.66
N TYR A 36 -15.85 -44.51 9.69
CA TYR A 36 -15.33 -45.31 10.82
C TYR A 36 -14.99 -44.33 11.95
N LEU A 37 -15.76 -44.38 13.04
CA LEU A 37 -15.32 -44.03 14.39
C LEU A 37 -16.50 -44.08 15.37
N ALA A 38 -16.86 -45.32 15.75
CA ALA A 38 -17.61 -45.53 16.99
C ALA A 38 -17.45 -46.98 17.43
N SER A 39 -16.32 -47.30 18.00
CA SER A 39 -16.17 -48.47 18.87
C SER A 39 -14.84 -48.38 19.61
N LEU A 40 -14.87 -47.82 20.79
CA LEU A 40 -13.93 -48.12 21.89
C LEU A 40 -14.45 -47.43 23.14
N LEU A 41 -14.73 -48.27 24.12
CA LEU A 41 -15.00 -48.01 25.53
C LEU A 41 -16.47 -48.25 25.97
N TRP A 42 -16.78 -49.52 26.21
CA TRP A 42 -17.38 -49.90 27.49
C TRP A 42 -17.23 -51.42 27.76
N PRO A 43 -16.71 -51.84 28.94
CA PRO A 43 -16.73 -53.23 29.37
C PRO A 43 -18.08 -53.56 30.00
N GLY A 44 -18.47 -54.81 29.81
CA GLY A 44 -19.78 -55.34 30.10
C GLY A 44 -20.20 -55.32 31.55
N ALA A 45 -21.48 -55.21 31.76
CA ALA A 45 -22.17 -55.69 32.92
C ALA A 45 -23.18 -56.74 32.52
N VAL A 46 -22.89 -57.97 32.94
CA VAL A 46 -23.81 -59.12 32.90
C VAL A 46 -25.01 -58.82 33.76
N CYS A 47 -26.23 -58.92 33.22
CA CYS A 47 -27.41 -59.00 34.01
C CYS A 47 -28.25 -60.20 33.60
N GLY A 48 -28.44 -61.07 34.55
CA GLY A 48 -29.11 -62.34 34.45
C GLY A 48 -30.64 -62.20 34.19
N SER A 49 -31.14 -63.22 33.54
CA SER A 49 -32.55 -63.43 33.24
C SER A 49 -33.41 -63.61 34.48
N ALA A 50 -34.47 -62.82 34.62
CA ALA A 50 -35.62 -63.18 35.43
C ALA A 50 -36.93 -62.76 34.75
N ARG A 51 -37.87 -63.67 34.76
CA ARG A 51 -39.16 -63.70 34.08
C ARG A 51 -40.17 -62.69 34.63
N ARG A 52 -40.99 -62.20 33.69
CA ARG A 52 -42.45 -61.91 33.73
C ARG A 52 -42.98 -61.04 34.90
N GLY A 53 -43.67 -60.00 34.49
CA GLY A 53 -44.77 -59.36 35.27
C GLY A 53 -45.04 -57.95 34.83
N GLY A 54 -46.13 -57.77 34.07
CA GLY A 54 -47.08 -56.71 33.96
C GLY A 54 -46.69 -55.24 34.12
N GLY A 55 -47.02 -54.51 33.09
CA GLY A 55 -47.64 -53.21 33.07
C GLY A 55 -47.05 -52.09 33.95
N GLY A 56 -46.48 -51.11 33.28
CA GLY A 56 -46.33 -49.80 33.94
C GLY A 56 -45.00 -49.10 33.71
N SER A 57 -45.14 -47.97 33.06
CA SER A 57 -44.25 -46.82 33.26
C SER A 57 -43.03 -46.64 32.38
N GLU A 58 -43.25 -46.13 31.18
CA GLU A 58 -42.28 -45.30 30.43
C GLU A 58 -41.94 -43.97 31.14
N ARG A 59 -42.49 -43.75 32.36
CA ARG A 59 -42.23 -42.50 33.12
C ARG A 59 -40.99 -42.53 34.02
N GLY A 60 -40.37 -43.68 34.17
CA GLY A 60 -39.19 -43.82 35.05
C GLY A 60 -37.86 -43.38 34.38
N ALA A 61 -37.69 -43.70 33.10
CA ALA A 61 -36.46 -43.39 32.37
C ALA A 61 -36.29 -41.89 32.08
N SER A 62 -37.40 -41.19 31.82
CA SER A 62 -37.35 -39.72 31.60
C SER A 62 -37.11 -38.90 32.86
N ARG A 63 -37.44 -39.41 34.03
CA ARG A 63 -37.12 -38.74 35.31
C ARG A 63 -35.66 -38.91 35.69
N CYS A 64 -35.08 -40.08 35.52
CA CYS A 64 -33.69 -40.33 35.83
C CYS A 64 -32.73 -39.48 34.96
N THR A 65 -32.97 -39.40 33.65
CA THR A 65 -32.22 -38.54 32.73
C THR A 65 -32.38 -37.05 33.03
N ARG A 66 -33.58 -36.60 33.40
CA ARG A 66 -33.82 -35.21 33.81
C ARG A 66 -33.13 -34.87 35.12
N THR A 67 -33.11 -35.79 36.08
CA THR A 67 -32.44 -35.60 37.37
C THR A 67 -30.93 -35.61 37.21
N MET A 68 -30.38 -36.50 36.38
CA MET A 68 -28.94 -36.49 36.07
C MET A 68 -28.53 -35.21 35.30
N LEU A 69 -29.31 -34.76 34.35
CA LEU A 69 -29.02 -33.51 33.63
C LEU A 69 -29.12 -32.27 34.54
N ARG A 70 -30.06 -32.24 35.50
CA ARG A 70 -30.14 -31.18 36.50
C ARG A 70 -28.97 -31.24 37.46
N PHE A 71 -28.58 -32.42 37.94
CA PHE A 71 -27.43 -32.57 38.83
C PHE A 71 -26.12 -32.16 38.14
N LEU A 72 -25.95 -32.47 36.88
CA LEU A 72 -24.83 -32.00 36.05
C LEU A 72 -24.86 -30.49 35.83
N TRP A 73 -26.06 -29.93 35.66
CA TRP A 73 -26.26 -28.49 35.44
C TRP A 73 -26.01 -27.68 36.74
N ASP A 74 -26.51 -28.17 37.85
CA ASP A 74 -26.32 -27.53 39.19
C ASP A 74 -24.88 -27.67 39.71
N SER A 75 -24.10 -28.65 39.21
CA SER A 75 -22.70 -28.87 39.55
C SER A 75 -21.71 -28.04 38.74
N ILE A 76 -22.12 -27.45 37.63
CA ILE A 76 -21.26 -26.59 36.83
C ILE A 76 -21.37 -25.16 37.37
N SER A 77 -20.40 -24.76 38.19
CA SER A 77 -20.30 -23.36 38.62
C SER A 77 -20.03 -22.47 37.41
N LEU A 78 -20.54 -21.24 37.41
CA LEU A 78 -20.24 -20.23 36.35
C LEU A 78 -18.74 -20.08 36.11
N GLN A 79 -17.94 -20.24 37.14
CA GLN A 79 -16.47 -20.24 37.09
C GLN A 79 -15.92 -21.41 36.24
N MET A 80 -16.43 -22.63 36.46
CA MET A 80 -16.05 -23.82 35.66
C MET A 80 -16.38 -23.65 34.19
N LEU A 81 -17.56 -23.12 33.88
CA LEU A 81 -17.97 -22.82 32.49
C LEU A 81 -17.05 -21.77 31.88
N PHE A 82 -16.72 -20.72 32.60
CA PHE A 82 -15.80 -19.69 32.15
C PHE A 82 -14.39 -20.24 31.87
N ILE A 83 -13.85 -21.04 32.81
CA ILE A 83 -12.53 -21.69 32.64
C ILE A 83 -12.55 -22.64 31.44
N PHE A 84 -13.60 -23.45 31.28
CA PHE A 84 -13.76 -24.34 30.12
C PHE A 84 -13.78 -23.55 28.80
N LEU A 85 -14.56 -22.47 28.74
CA LEU A 85 -14.64 -21.61 27.55
C LEU A 85 -13.28 -20.96 27.25
N LEU A 86 -12.58 -20.47 28.27
CA LEU A 86 -11.25 -19.87 28.12
C LEU A 86 -10.25 -20.89 27.58
N VAL A 87 -10.19 -22.09 28.18
CA VAL A 87 -9.30 -23.18 27.74
C VAL A 87 -9.67 -23.62 26.32
N PHE A 88 -10.96 -23.78 26.03
CA PHE A 88 -11.45 -24.12 24.68
C PHE A 88 -11.02 -23.07 23.64
N LEU A 89 -11.16 -21.79 23.95
CA LEU A 89 -10.75 -20.70 23.07
C LEU A 89 -9.22 -20.69 22.86
N LEU A 90 -8.44 -20.89 23.92
CA LEU A 90 -6.98 -20.97 23.83
C LEU A 90 -6.52 -22.16 22.99
N VAL A 91 -7.10 -23.35 23.21
CA VAL A 91 -6.79 -24.55 22.43
C VAL A 91 -7.22 -24.36 20.97
N SER A 92 -8.39 -23.81 20.74
CA SER A 92 -8.89 -23.52 19.39
C SER A 92 -7.97 -22.54 18.65
N ASP A 93 -7.52 -21.47 19.31
CA ASP A 93 -6.56 -20.51 18.76
C ASP A 93 -5.21 -21.19 18.47
N TYR A 94 -4.70 -21.98 19.41
CA TYR A 94 -3.46 -22.75 19.22
C TYR A 94 -3.55 -23.70 18.02
N MET A 95 -4.65 -24.47 17.89
CA MET A 95 -4.87 -25.39 16.78
C MET A 95 -4.94 -24.67 15.43
N LYS A 96 -5.67 -23.54 15.36
CA LYS A 96 -5.76 -22.70 14.15
C LYS A 96 -4.42 -22.11 13.74
N ARG A 97 -3.54 -21.82 14.68
CA ARG A 97 -2.23 -21.19 14.44
C ARG A 97 -1.10 -22.20 14.28
N ARG A 98 -1.39 -23.49 14.36
CA ARG A 98 -0.38 -24.53 14.17
C ARG A 98 0.24 -24.42 12.77
N LYS A 99 1.53 -24.20 12.74
CA LYS A 99 2.29 -24.01 11.50
C LYS A 99 2.99 -25.32 11.11
N PRO A 100 3.29 -25.53 9.81
CA PRO A 100 4.17 -26.62 9.37
C PRO A 100 5.50 -26.59 10.12
N LYS A 101 6.14 -27.76 10.28
CA LYS A 101 7.44 -27.84 10.96
C LYS A 101 8.51 -26.99 10.26
N ASP A 102 8.45 -26.95 8.92
CA ASP A 102 9.41 -26.22 8.08
C ASP A 102 8.97 -24.78 7.77
N PHE A 103 8.12 -24.19 8.61
CA PHE A 103 7.76 -22.77 8.48
C PHE A 103 8.87 -21.88 9.06
N PRO A 104 9.13 -20.65 8.53
CA PRO A 104 10.21 -19.80 9.02
C PRO A 104 10.19 -19.58 10.53
N PRO A 105 11.36 -19.47 11.20
CA PRO A 105 11.46 -19.17 12.62
C PRO A 105 10.86 -17.81 12.94
N GLY A 106 10.57 -17.53 14.20
CA GLY A 106 10.05 -16.22 14.58
C GLY A 106 9.77 -16.09 16.05
N PRO A 107 9.41 -14.87 16.49
CA PRO A 107 9.14 -14.58 17.89
C PRO A 107 7.91 -15.32 18.40
N PHE A 108 7.84 -15.45 19.72
CA PHE A 108 6.65 -15.94 20.39
C PHE A 108 5.45 -15.04 20.09
N SER A 109 4.32 -15.65 19.77
CA SER A 109 3.07 -14.96 19.44
C SER A 109 2.06 -15.13 20.57
N PHE A 110 1.52 -14.02 21.08
CA PHE A 110 0.47 -14.07 22.11
C PHE A 110 -0.82 -14.68 21.55
N PRO A 111 -1.57 -15.46 22.36
CA PRO A 111 -2.88 -15.95 21.95
C PRO A 111 -3.78 -14.81 21.45
N PHE A 112 -4.56 -15.05 20.40
CA PHE A 112 -5.46 -14.12 19.69
C PHE A 112 -4.79 -12.88 19.09
N LEU A 113 -3.85 -12.26 19.79
CA LEU A 113 -3.22 -10.99 19.39
C LEU A 113 -2.04 -11.21 18.42
N GLY A 114 -1.25 -12.25 18.65
CA GLY A 114 0.00 -12.46 17.91
C GLY A 114 1.12 -11.52 18.37
N ASN A 115 1.84 -10.93 17.43
CA ASN A 115 2.99 -10.06 17.68
C ASN A 115 2.60 -8.56 17.58
N VAL A 116 1.50 -8.15 18.18
CA VAL A 116 0.99 -6.76 18.13
C VAL A 116 2.00 -5.73 18.64
N GLN A 117 2.96 -6.12 19.48
CA GLN A 117 4.00 -5.23 20.00
C GLN A 117 4.80 -4.52 18.89
N PHE A 118 4.88 -5.09 17.69
CA PHE A 118 5.53 -4.44 16.54
C PHE A 118 4.83 -3.16 16.09
N MET A 119 3.52 -3.09 16.28
CA MET A 119 2.71 -1.95 15.88
C MET A 119 2.93 -0.72 16.77
N PHE A 120 3.50 -0.92 17.96
CA PHE A 120 3.80 0.14 18.92
C PHE A 120 5.27 0.58 18.89
N ALA A 121 6.08 0.04 17.99
CA ALA A 121 7.47 0.45 17.83
C ALA A 121 7.55 1.91 17.36
N LYS A 122 8.35 2.74 18.04
CA LYS A 122 8.58 4.14 17.62
C LYS A 122 9.25 4.23 16.24
N ASP A 123 10.16 3.31 15.99
CA ASP A 123 10.83 3.14 14.70
C ASP A 123 10.73 1.66 14.28
N PRO A 124 9.84 1.34 13.32
CA PRO A 124 9.66 -0.02 12.88
C PRO A 124 10.85 -0.58 12.09
N VAL A 125 11.66 0.27 11.44
CA VAL A 125 12.87 -0.17 10.73
C VAL A 125 13.90 -0.68 11.73
N VAL A 126 14.14 0.08 12.80
CA VAL A 126 15.04 -0.33 13.89
C VAL A 126 14.51 -1.56 14.64
N ALA A 127 13.19 -1.63 14.85
CA ALA A 127 12.58 -2.79 15.51
C ALA A 127 12.80 -4.08 14.69
N ILE A 128 12.60 -4.03 13.38
CA ILE A 128 12.80 -5.19 12.50
C ILE A 128 14.28 -5.58 12.45
N GLN A 129 15.21 -4.64 12.47
CA GLN A 129 16.63 -4.95 12.48
C GLN A 129 17.03 -5.87 13.65
N LYS A 130 16.50 -5.63 14.86
CA LYS A 130 16.72 -6.50 16.03
C LYS A 130 16.19 -7.92 15.82
N PHE A 131 15.13 -8.08 15.02
CA PHE A 131 14.60 -9.42 14.71
C PHE A 131 15.42 -10.13 13.64
N ILE A 132 15.99 -9.42 12.68
CA ILE A 132 16.95 -9.96 11.71
C ILE A 132 18.16 -10.54 12.45
N GLU A 133 18.73 -9.78 13.39
CA GLU A 133 19.86 -10.22 14.21
C GLU A 133 19.57 -11.50 15.02
N LYS A 134 18.31 -11.66 15.48
CA LYS A 134 17.89 -12.81 16.30
C LYS A 134 17.44 -14.02 15.50
N HIS A 135 16.78 -13.83 14.36
CA HIS A 135 16.07 -14.89 13.63
C HIS A 135 16.62 -15.13 12.23
N GLY A 136 17.56 -14.31 11.74
CA GLY A 136 18.11 -14.37 10.40
C GLY A 136 17.30 -13.60 9.35
N ASP A 137 17.70 -13.76 8.09
CA ASP A 137 17.18 -12.97 6.97
C ASP A 137 15.74 -13.33 6.54
N ILE A 138 15.21 -14.45 7.03
CA ILE A 138 13.81 -14.83 6.82
C ILE A 138 13.19 -15.21 8.17
N PHE A 139 12.13 -14.53 8.54
CA PHE A 139 11.43 -14.84 9.79
C PHE A 139 9.94 -14.55 9.68
N ARG A 140 9.17 -15.20 10.55
CA ARG A 140 7.73 -15.02 10.62
C ARG A 140 7.32 -14.08 11.74
N THR A 141 6.18 -13.40 11.53
CA THR A 141 5.39 -12.77 12.59
C THR A 141 3.92 -13.08 12.36
N GLN A 142 3.11 -12.83 13.36
CA GLN A 142 1.66 -13.02 13.28
C GLN A 142 0.95 -11.85 13.97
N VAL A 143 -0.09 -11.31 13.35
CA VAL A 143 -0.96 -10.30 13.97
C VAL A 143 -2.41 -10.70 13.74
N GLY A 144 -3.16 -10.89 14.80
CA GLY A 144 -4.50 -11.46 14.70
C GLY A 144 -4.48 -12.82 14.00
N SER A 145 -5.30 -12.97 12.97
CA SER A 145 -5.36 -14.17 12.12
C SER A 145 -4.33 -14.17 10.98
N MET A 146 -3.68 -13.04 10.70
CA MET A 146 -2.78 -12.88 9.56
C MET A 146 -1.37 -13.35 9.89
N SER A 147 -0.81 -14.16 9.00
CA SER A 147 0.55 -14.70 9.10
C SER A 147 1.45 -13.97 8.12
N PHE A 148 2.57 -13.46 8.61
CA PHE A 148 3.57 -12.72 7.84
C PHE A 148 4.88 -13.46 7.80
N VAL A 149 5.56 -13.38 6.66
CA VAL A 149 6.96 -13.74 6.46
C VAL A 149 7.69 -12.49 6.00
N ILE A 150 8.67 -12.05 6.77
CA ILE A 150 9.53 -10.93 6.43
C ILE A 150 10.79 -11.49 5.79
N VAL A 151 11.14 -10.97 4.61
CA VAL A 151 12.35 -11.35 3.87
C VAL A 151 13.30 -10.18 3.77
N ASN A 152 14.57 -10.44 4.02
CA ASN A 152 15.61 -9.44 4.14
C ASN A 152 16.80 -9.78 3.24
N GLY A 153 17.55 -8.74 2.85
CA GLY A 153 18.73 -8.89 2.00
C GLY A 153 18.40 -9.06 0.51
N LEU A 154 19.34 -8.62 -0.33
CA LEU A 154 19.16 -8.60 -1.78
C LEU A 154 18.86 -9.99 -2.38
N PRO A 155 19.58 -11.08 -2.01
CA PRO A 155 19.36 -12.39 -2.60
C PRO A 155 17.94 -12.93 -2.36
N LEU A 156 17.43 -12.86 -1.12
CA LEU A 156 16.11 -13.39 -0.78
C LEU A 156 14.98 -12.56 -1.38
N ILE A 157 15.11 -11.24 -1.43
CA ILE A 157 14.14 -10.38 -2.07
C ILE A 157 14.09 -10.66 -3.58
N LYS A 158 15.25 -10.88 -4.24
CA LYS A 158 15.29 -11.30 -5.66
C LYS A 158 14.66 -12.67 -5.87
N GLU A 159 14.96 -13.65 -5.02
CA GLU A 159 14.33 -14.97 -5.08
C GLU A 159 12.81 -14.84 -5.01
N ALA A 160 12.30 -14.13 -4.00
CA ALA A 160 10.86 -14.01 -3.77
C ALA A 160 10.13 -13.23 -4.87
N LEU A 161 10.69 -12.09 -5.34
CA LEU A 161 9.97 -11.16 -6.21
C LEU A 161 10.26 -11.36 -7.71
N VAL A 162 11.39 -11.97 -8.06
CA VAL A 162 11.80 -12.21 -9.46
C VAL A 162 11.73 -13.69 -9.77
N THR A 163 12.55 -14.52 -9.14
CA THR A 163 12.63 -15.95 -9.44
C THR A 163 11.32 -16.67 -9.16
N GLN A 164 10.72 -16.40 -7.99
CA GLN A 164 9.43 -16.96 -7.58
C GLN A 164 8.27 -15.92 -7.67
N GLY A 165 8.42 -14.89 -8.49
CA GLY A 165 7.47 -13.77 -8.56
C GLY A 165 6.02 -14.16 -8.84
N GLU A 166 5.76 -15.28 -9.53
CA GLU A 166 4.42 -15.83 -9.74
C GLU A 166 3.78 -16.34 -8.44
N ASN A 167 4.60 -16.88 -7.53
CA ASN A 167 4.12 -17.46 -6.28
C ASN A 167 3.75 -16.39 -5.25
N PHE A 168 4.30 -15.16 -5.38
CA PHE A 168 4.09 -14.03 -4.46
C PHE A 168 3.51 -12.80 -5.18
N MET A 169 2.61 -13.04 -6.13
CA MET A 169 2.08 -11.97 -6.98
C MET A 169 0.85 -11.28 -6.40
N ASP A 170 0.09 -11.96 -5.54
CA ASP A 170 -1.15 -11.39 -5.00
C ASP A 170 -0.90 -10.34 -3.92
N ARG A 171 -1.92 -9.52 -3.68
CA ARG A 171 -2.02 -8.54 -2.60
C ARG A 171 -2.90 -9.08 -1.48
N PRO A 172 -2.50 -8.91 -0.22
CA PRO A 172 -3.38 -9.25 0.89
C PRO A 172 -4.56 -8.28 0.96
N GLU A 173 -5.68 -8.80 1.44
CA GLU A 173 -6.88 -8.01 1.67
C GLU A 173 -6.82 -7.36 3.05
N PHE A 174 -6.63 -6.06 3.09
CA PHE A 174 -6.75 -5.27 4.31
C PHE A 174 -8.12 -4.57 4.32
N PRO A 175 -8.88 -4.62 5.43
CA PRO A 175 -10.19 -4.01 5.54
C PRO A 175 -10.25 -2.55 5.11
N THR A 176 -9.27 -1.72 5.48
CA THR A 176 -9.21 -0.32 5.01
C THR A 176 -9.14 -0.23 3.49
N ASN A 177 -8.33 -1.05 2.85
CA ASN A 177 -8.19 -1.05 1.38
C ASN A 177 -9.45 -1.64 0.72
N THR A 178 -10.03 -2.68 1.29
CA THR A 178 -11.24 -3.31 0.74
C THR A 178 -12.42 -2.34 0.77
N GLU A 179 -12.60 -1.58 1.86
CA GLU A 179 -13.65 -0.57 1.93
C GLU A 179 -13.39 0.62 1.00
N PHE A 180 -12.13 0.92 0.74
CA PHE A 180 -11.73 2.02 -0.13
C PHE A 180 -11.78 1.62 -1.61
N PHE A 181 -11.22 0.48 -2.01
CA PHE A 181 -11.03 0.08 -3.41
C PHE A 181 -11.88 -1.13 -3.86
N ASN A 182 -12.60 -1.78 -2.94
CA ASN A 182 -13.44 -2.95 -3.23
C ASN A 182 -12.73 -4.05 -4.05
N LYS A 183 -11.42 -4.29 -3.79
CA LYS A 183 -10.55 -5.23 -4.52
C LYS A 183 -10.28 -4.86 -5.99
N PHE A 184 -10.70 -3.69 -6.42
CA PHE A 184 -10.42 -3.11 -7.72
C PHE A 184 -9.10 -2.33 -7.75
N GLY A 185 -8.82 -1.72 -8.90
CA GLY A 185 -7.66 -0.86 -9.11
C GLY A 185 -6.39 -1.61 -9.53
N LEU A 186 -5.28 -0.90 -9.47
CA LEU A 186 -3.95 -1.37 -9.88
C LEU A 186 -3.13 -1.91 -8.70
N VAL A 187 -3.35 -1.35 -7.51
CA VAL A 187 -2.59 -1.69 -6.30
C VAL A 187 -3.18 -2.91 -5.61
N SER A 188 -4.51 -2.94 -5.38
CA SER A 188 -5.18 -3.93 -4.53
C SER A 188 -5.77 -5.13 -5.29
N SER A 189 -5.98 -5.03 -6.61
CA SER A 189 -6.53 -6.14 -7.40
C SER A 189 -5.54 -7.28 -7.60
N ASN A 190 -6.07 -8.48 -7.87
CA ASN A 190 -5.32 -9.73 -8.00
C ASN A 190 -5.68 -10.47 -9.28
N GLY A 191 -4.90 -11.53 -9.59
CA GLY A 191 -5.20 -12.49 -10.64
C GLY A 191 -5.31 -11.89 -12.05
N HIS A 192 -6.33 -12.34 -12.80
CA HIS A 192 -6.58 -11.92 -14.18
C HIS A 192 -6.92 -10.44 -14.27
N LEU A 193 -7.80 -9.95 -13.41
CA LEU A 193 -8.21 -8.54 -13.36
C LEU A 193 -6.99 -7.62 -13.27
N TRP A 194 -6.08 -7.88 -12.32
CA TRP A 194 -4.86 -7.09 -12.19
C TRP A 194 -3.99 -7.11 -13.45
N LYS A 195 -3.82 -8.28 -14.09
CA LYS A 195 -3.01 -8.40 -15.32
C LYS A 195 -3.57 -7.53 -16.43
N GLN A 196 -4.87 -7.56 -16.64
CA GLN A 196 -5.56 -6.76 -17.66
C GLN A 196 -5.47 -5.27 -17.36
N GLN A 197 -5.80 -4.86 -16.14
CA GLN A 197 -5.75 -3.45 -15.75
C GLN A 197 -4.34 -2.88 -15.83
N ARG A 198 -3.33 -3.63 -15.36
CA ARG A 198 -1.94 -3.20 -15.46
C ARG A 198 -1.47 -3.06 -16.91
N ARG A 199 -1.79 -4.04 -17.76
CA ARG A 199 -1.44 -4.01 -19.19
C ARG A 199 -2.07 -2.80 -19.87
N PHE A 200 -3.37 -2.61 -19.69
CA PHE A 200 -4.10 -1.47 -20.21
C PHE A 200 -3.47 -0.15 -19.76
N THR A 201 -3.30 0.03 -18.46
CA THR A 201 -2.75 1.27 -17.88
C THR A 201 -1.35 1.58 -18.42
N LEU A 202 -0.44 0.59 -18.48
CA LEU A 202 0.90 0.80 -19.04
C LEU A 202 0.86 1.22 -20.51
N THR A 203 -0.03 0.64 -21.31
CA THR A 203 -0.21 0.99 -22.73
C THR A 203 -0.76 2.41 -22.86
N THR A 204 -1.79 2.73 -22.09
CA THR A 204 -2.44 4.05 -22.10
C THR A 204 -1.47 5.15 -21.66
N LEU A 205 -0.73 4.95 -20.57
CA LEU A 205 0.27 5.93 -20.10
C LEU A 205 1.38 6.17 -21.14
N ARG A 206 1.82 5.12 -21.85
CA ARG A 206 2.79 5.28 -22.97
C ARG A 206 2.20 6.10 -24.10
N ASN A 207 0.93 5.92 -24.40
CA ASN A 207 0.24 6.69 -25.45
C ASN A 207 0.16 8.18 -25.05
N PHE A 208 -0.09 8.49 -23.77
CA PHE A 208 -0.10 9.86 -23.24
C PHE A 208 1.27 10.44 -22.93
N GLY A 209 2.32 9.83 -23.44
CA GLY A 209 3.64 10.45 -23.43
C GLY A 209 4.60 9.94 -22.36
N LEU A 210 4.27 8.87 -21.62
CA LEU A 210 5.23 8.28 -20.71
C LEU A 210 6.51 7.85 -21.45
N GLY A 211 7.62 8.52 -21.16
CA GLY A 211 8.90 8.36 -21.87
C GLY A 211 8.98 9.11 -23.21
N LYS A 212 8.08 10.06 -23.49
CA LYS A 212 8.07 10.90 -24.68
C LYS A 212 8.19 12.38 -24.29
N ARG A 213 8.54 13.22 -25.27
CA ARG A 213 8.70 14.66 -25.11
C ARG A 213 7.44 15.38 -24.62
N SER A 214 6.25 14.94 -25.04
CA SER A 214 5.00 15.56 -24.63
C SER A 214 4.73 15.53 -23.12
N LEU A 215 5.20 14.50 -22.41
CA LEU A 215 5.10 14.46 -20.95
C LEU A 215 6.18 15.32 -20.28
N GLU A 216 7.37 15.38 -20.88
CA GLU A 216 8.42 16.27 -20.41
C GLU A 216 7.99 17.74 -20.44
N GLU A 217 7.35 18.18 -21.51
CA GLU A 217 6.82 19.55 -21.66
C GLU A 217 5.81 19.89 -20.55
N ARG A 218 4.91 18.95 -20.19
CA ARG A 218 3.98 19.12 -19.07
C ARG A 218 4.71 19.22 -17.72
N ILE A 219 5.74 18.42 -17.50
CA ILE A 219 6.55 18.52 -16.27
C ILE A 219 7.29 19.86 -16.22
N GLN A 220 7.88 20.30 -17.33
CA GLN A 220 8.55 21.60 -17.43
C GLN A 220 7.58 22.77 -17.21
N GLU A 221 6.35 22.67 -17.66
CA GLU A 221 5.30 23.64 -17.36
C GLU A 221 5.06 23.73 -15.83
N GLU A 222 4.85 22.60 -15.15
CA GLU A 222 4.65 22.60 -13.71
C GLU A 222 5.93 23.00 -12.93
N CYS A 223 7.12 22.75 -13.48
CA CYS A 223 8.37 23.29 -12.93
C CYS A 223 8.37 24.83 -12.91
N ARG A 224 7.82 25.49 -13.96
CA ARG A 224 7.66 26.96 -13.97
C ARG A 224 6.72 27.42 -12.86
N PHE A 225 5.51 26.85 -12.79
CA PHE A 225 4.53 27.21 -11.75
C PHE A 225 5.07 26.98 -10.33
N LEU A 226 5.78 25.89 -10.11
CA LEU A 226 6.39 25.60 -8.80
C LEU A 226 7.51 26.59 -8.47
N THR A 227 8.35 26.93 -9.47
CA THR A 227 9.42 27.93 -9.32
C THR A 227 8.85 29.31 -9.00
N ASP A 228 7.77 29.72 -9.67
CA ASP A 228 7.11 31.00 -9.40
C ASP A 228 6.48 31.00 -8.01
N ALA A 229 5.78 29.92 -7.63
CA ALA A 229 5.23 29.78 -6.28
C ALA A 229 6.31 29.82 -5.17
N PHE A 230 7.54 29.35 -5.44
CA PHE A 230 8.65 29.47 -4.50
C PHE A 230 9.24 30.88 -4.48
N ARG A 231 9.29 31.56 -5.63
CA ARG A 231 9.73 32.96 -5.74
C ARG A 231 8.83 33.93 -4.97
N ASP A 232 7.53 33.65 -4.95
CA ASP A 232 6.54 34.46 -4.22
C ASP A 232 6.79 34.48 -2.70
N GLU A 233 7.53 33.50 -2.17
CA GLU A 233 7.93 33.50 -0.75
C GLU A 233 9.07 34.49 -0.43
N GLN A 234 9.73 35.07 -1.46
CA GLN A 234 10.75 36.11 -1.34
C GLN A 234 11.90 35.77 -0.37
N GLY A 235 12.28 34.49 -0.30
CA GLY A 235 13.31 34.01 0.63
C GLY A 235 12.85 33.82 2.08
N ASN A 236 11.60 34.12 2.41
CA ASN A 236 11.04 33.91 3.74
C ASN A 236 10.87 32.42 4.07
N PRO A 237 10.85 32.05 5.36
CA PRO A 237 10.66 30.68 5.79
C PRO A 237 9.25 30.16 5.48
N PHE A 238 9.13 29.13 4.63
CA PHE A 238 7.86 28.50 4.28
C PHE A 238 7.93 26.97 4.33
N ASN A 239 6.75 26.33 4.39
CA ASN A 239 6.63 24.89 4.27
C ASN A 239 6.41 24.50 2.80
N PRO A 240 7.33 23.75 2.16
CA PRO A 240 7.22 23.43 0.75
C PRO A 240 6.14 22.39 0.41
N HIS A 241 5.52 21.75 1.41
CA HIS A 241 4.66 20.57 1.22
C HIS A 241 3.52 20.83 0.22
N LEU A 242 2.70 21.88 0.46
CA LEU A 242 1.52 22.11 -0.37
C LEU A 242 1.90 22.51 -1.81
N LYS A 243 2.92 23.35 -1.96
CA LYS A 243 3.39 23.80 -3.29
C LYS A 243 3.92 22.62 -4.11
N VAL A 244 4.73 21.76 -3.50
CA VAL A 244 5.24 20.54 -4.16
C VAL A 244 4.11 19.57 -4.49
N ASN A 245 3.14 19.38 -3.58
CA ASN A 245 1.99 18.51 -3.85
C ASN A 245 1.17 19.02 -5.04
N ASN A 246 0.92 20.34 -5.14
CA ASN A 246 0.19 20.94 -6.26
C ASN A 246 0.86 20.61 -7.59
N ALA A 247 2.17 20.86 -7.70
CA ALA A 247 2.91 20.64 -8.93
C ALA A 247 2.92 19.15 -9.34
N VAL A 248 3.30 18.26 -8.43
CA VAL A 248 3.36 16.82 -8.70
C VAL A 248 1.97 16.26 -9.03
N SER A 249 0.94 16.69 -8.31
CA SER A 249 -0.44 16.25 -8.57
C SER A 249 -0.94 16.68 -9.94
N ASN A 250 -0.58 17.86 -10.40
CA ASN A 250 -1.00 18.37 -11.70
C ASN A 250 -0.45 17.54 -12.86
N ILE A 251 0.74 16.97 -12.72
CA ILE A 251 1.27 16.05 -13.73
C ILE A 251 0.35 14.84 -13.88
N ILE A 252 0.00 14.18 -12.75
CA ILE A 252 -0.89 13.02 -12.82
C ILE A 252 -2.33 13.40 -13.20
N CYS A 253 -2.81 14.59 -12.80
CA CYS A 253 -4.11 15.11 -13.22
C CYS A 253 -4.17 15.33 -14.73
N SER A 254 -3.12 15.88 -15.32
CA SER A 254 -3.05 16.08 -16.79
C SER A 254 -3.09 14.77 -17.58
N VAL A 255 -2.67 13.67 -16.99
CA VAL A 255 -2.70 12.33 -17.59
C VAL A 255 -4.04 11.63 -17.32
N THR A 256 -4.63 11.82 -16.13
CA THR A 256 -5.84 11.11 -15.72
C THR A 256 -7.13 11.83 -16.05
N PHE A 257 -7.16 13.16 -15.94
CA PHE A 257 -8.33 14.03 -16.14
C PHE A 257 -8.17 14.96 -17.35
N GLY A 258 -7.05 14.87 -18.08
CA GLY A 258 -6.79 15.64 -19.29
C GLY A 258 -6.29 17.08 -19.06
N ASN A 259 -6.45 17.64 -17.88
CA ASN A 259 -6.12 19.03 -17.56
C ASN A 259 -5.39 19.18 -16.24
N ARG A 260 -4.57 20.23 -16.13
CA ARG A 260 -4.05 20.72 -14.86
C ARG A 260 -5.10 21.52 -14.10
N PHE A 261 -4.90 21.73 -12.81
CA PHE A 261 -5.71 22.60 -11.94
C PHE A 261 -4.89 23.81 -11.47
N GLU A 262 -5.57 24.93 -11.30
CA GLU A 262 -4.94 26.07 -10.65
C GLU A 262 -4.65 25.75 -9.16
N TYR A 263 -3.55 26.29 -8.63
CA TYR A 263 -3.10 25.99 -7.25
C TYR A 263 -4.07 26.49 -6.18
N HIS A 264 -5.00 27.37 -6.52
CA HIS A 264 -6.04 27.89 -5.62
C HIS A 264 -7.45 27.32 -5.92
N ASP A 265 -7.58 26.35 -6.84
CA ASP A 265 -8.84 25.65 -7.09
C ASP A 265 -9.30 24.91 -5.83
N GLU A 266 -10.48 25.26 -5.30
CA GLU A 266 -10.99 24.74 -4.03
C GLU A 266 -11.26 23.22 -4.06
N ASP A 267 -11.83 22.71 -5.17
CA ASP A 267 -12.11 21.28 -5.34
C ASP A 267 -10.79 20.49 -5.34
N PHE A 268 -9.77 21.01 -6.01
CA PHE A 268 -8.45 20.41 -6.07
C PHE A 268 -7.73 20.45 -4.74
N GLN A 269 -7.72 21.61 -4.04
CA GLN A 269 -7.13 21.74 -2.72
C GLN A 269 -7.79 20.81 -1.71
N ASN A 270 -9.11 20.66 -1.77
CA ASN A 270 -9.83 19.73 -0.91
C ASN A 270 -9.45 18.27 -1.22
N LEU A 271 -9.30 17.89 -2.50
CA LEU A 271 -8.84 16.56 -2.90
C LEU A 271 -7.44 16.25 -2.34
N LEU A 272 -6.49 17.20 -2.46
CA LEU A 272 -5.12 17.06 -1.93
C LEU A 272 -5.11 16.96 -0.41
N ARG A 273 -5.93 17.74 0.27
CA ARG A 273 -6.08 17.69 1.72
C ARG A 273 -6.59 16.33 2.18
N LEU A 274 -7.65 15.80 1.54
CA LEU A 274 -8.21 14.48 1.85
C LEU A 274 -7.18 13.36 1.62
N MET A 275 -6.40 13.46 0.54
CA MET A 275 -5.34 12.52 0.21
C MET A 275 -4.24 12.53 1.27
N ASN A 276 -3.70 13.70 1.59
CA ASN A 276 -2.62 13.85 2.57
C ASN A 276 -3.06 13.38 3.98
N GLU A 277 -4.26 13.77 4.41
CA GLU A 277 -4.83 13.30 5.67
C GLU A 277 -4.96 11.78 5.69
N THR A 278 -5.45 11.18 4.60
CA THR A 278 -5.58 9.73 4.47
C THR A 278 -4.23 9.03 4.53
N ALA A 279 -3.20 9.56 3.84
CA ALA A 279 -1.85 9.01 3.85
C ALA A 279 -1.25 8.96 5.28
N ILE A 280 -1.43 10.03 6.06
CA ILE A 280 -0.97 10.10 7.45
C ILE A 280 -1.79 9.17 8.35
N LEU A 281 -3.12 9.19 8.23
CA LEU A 281 -4.03 8.45 9.11
C LEU A 281 -3.95 6.94 8.92
N GLN A 282 -3.59 6.46 7.74
CA GLN A 282 -3.35 5.02 7.51
C GLN A 282 -2.18 4.48 8.34
N GLY A 283 -1.17 5.30 8.66
CA GLY A 283 -0.07 4.93 9.56
C GLY A 283 -0.43 4.93 11.05
N LYS A 284 -1.60 5.47 11.44
CA LYS A 284 -2.01 5.55 12.85
C LYS A 284 -2.47 4.20 13.37
N ILE A 285 -2.23 3.97 14.68
CA ILE A 285 -2.48 2.70 15.36
C ILE A 285 -3.92 2.18 15.18
N MET A 286 -4.95 3.04 15.24
CA MET A 286 -6.34 2.62 15.10
C MET A 286 -6.65 2.13 13.68
N SER A 287 -6.06 2.73 12.64
CA SER A 287 -6.19 2.24 11.25
C SER A 287 -5.50 0.89 11.07
N GLN A 288 -4.35 0.71 11.68
CA GLN A 288 -3.63 -0.57 11.65
C GLN A 288 -4.39 -1.66 12.44
N LEU A 289 -4.87 -1.36 13.64
CA LEU A 289 -5.69 -2.29 14.42
C LEU A 289 -6.98 -2.69 13.68
N TYR A 290 -7.60 -1.76 12.96
CA TYR A 290 -8.77 -2.07 12.14
C TYR A 290 -8.44 -3.10 11.04
N ASN A 291 -7.27 -3.03 10.44
CA ASN A 291 -6.84 -4.01 9.44
C ASN A 291 -6.70 -5.43 10.00
N PHE A 292 -6.38 -5.58 11.28
CA PHE A 292 -6.15 -6.89 11.90
C PHE A 292 -7.33 -7.40 12.72
N PHE A 293 -8.13 -6.50 13.28
CA PHE A 293 -9.25 -6.80 14.17
C PHE A 293 -10.52 -6.04 13.78
N PRO A 294 -10.98 -6.12 12.51
CA PRO A 294 -12.09 -5.30 12.02
C PRO A 294 -13.39 -5.54 12.77
N SER A 295 -13.66 -6.79 13.19
CA SER A 295 -14.89 -7.16 13.91
C SER A 295 -15.05 -6.44 15.25
N VAL A 296 -13.95 -6.03 15.87
CA VAL A 296 -13.93 -5.32 17.16
C VAL A 296 -13.75 -3.82 16.94
N ILE A 297 -12.71 -3.45 16.19
CA ILE A 297 -12.27 -2.05 16.07
C ILE A 297 -13.29 -1.17 15.33
N LYS A 298 -14.13 -1.73 14.46
CA LYS A 298 -15.18 -0.98 13.75
C LYS A 298 -16.14 -0.22 14.67
N TYR A 299 -16.28 -0.68 15.92
CA TYR A 299 -17.19 -0.05 16.90
C TYR A 299 -16.53 1.08 17.69
N PHE A 300 -15.22 1.25 17.61
CA PHE A 300 -14.48 2.27 18.33
C PHE A 300 -14.22 3.50 17.43
N PRO A 301 -14.26 4.73 17.97
CA PRO A 301 -13.88 5.90 17.23
C PRO A 301 -12.38 5.88 16.91
N GLY A 302 -11.99 6.37 15.71
CA GLY A 302 -10.58 6.40 15.36
C GLY A 302 -10.29 6.77 13.92
N SER A 303 -8.99 6.82 13.61
CA SER A 303 -8.47 7.24 12.31
C SER A 303 -9.01 6.42 11.13
N HIS A 304 -9.33 5.15 11.33
CA HIS A 304 -9.91 4.29 10.27
C HIS A 304 -11.24 4.82 9.75
N GLN A 305 -12.10 5.39 10.61
CA GLN A 305 -13.38 5.95 10.19
C GLN A 305 -13.18 7.19 9.30
N THR A 306 -12.21 8.04 9.65
CA THR A 306 -11.85 9.21 8.83
C THR A 306 -11.26 8.78 7.49
N VAL A 307 -10.37 7.77 7.47
CA VAL A 307 -9.82 7.19 6.23
C VAL A 307 -10.93 6.72 5.29
N ILE A 308 -11.91 5.97 5.81
CA ILE A 308 -13.05 5.48 5.03
C ILE A 308 -13.91 6.64 4.51
N LYS A 309 -14.19 7.64 5.37
CA LYS A 309 -14.94 8.85 4.98
C LYS A 309 -14.22 9.60 3.86
N ASN A 310 -12.94 9.87 4.03
CA ASN A 310 -12.12 10.57 3.02
C ASN A 310 -12.11 9.80 1.70
N GLY A 311 -11.99 8.47 1.75
CA GLY A 311 -12.06 7.63 0.56
C GLY A 311 -13.36 7.78 -0.21
N ARG A 312 -14.49 7.84 0.48
CA ARG A 312 -15.81 8.09 -0.15
C ARG A 312 -15.88 9.47 -0.81
N LEU A 313 -15.30 10.49 -0.18
CA LEU A 313 -15.27 11.84 -0.74
C LEU A 313 -14.39 11.92 -1.99
N MET A 314 -13.19 11.30 -1.96
CA MET A 314 -12.31 11.24 -3.13
C MET A 314 -12.95 10.45 -4.29
N LYS A 315 -13.65 9.34 -4.00
CA LYS A 315 -14.44 8.62 -5.03
C LYS A 315 -15.49 9.51 -5.67
N ARG A 316 -16.24 10.30 -4.89
CA ARG A 316 -17.24 11.24 -5.44
C ARG A 316 -16.61 12.26 -6.40
N PHE A 317 -15.43 12.77 -6.06
CA PHE A 317 -14.71 13.69 -6.95
C PHE A 317 -14.40 13.02 -8.29
N VAL A 318 -13.85 11.80 -8.26
CA VAL A 318 -13.53 11.05 -9.50
C VAL A 318 -14.80 10.73 -10.28
N CYS A 319 -15.88 10.27 -9.63
CA CYS A 319 -17.17 10.04 -10.30
C CYS A 319 -17.70 11.30 -10.99
N LYS A 320 -17.61 12.48 -10.35
CA LYS A 320 -17.98 13.77 -10.97
C LYS A 320 -17.18 14.05 -12.25
N LYS A 321 -15.87 13.76 -12.23
CA LYS A 321 -15.01 13.92 -13.42
C LYS A 321 -15.38 12.92 -14.52
N ILE A 322 -15.62 11.65 -14.17
CA ILE A 322 -16.04 10.61 -15.12
C ILE A 322 -17.38 10.96 -15.76
N SER A 323 -18.35 11.47 -15.00
CA SER A 323 -19.64 11.89 -15.56
C SER A 323 -19.46 12.98 -16.63
N LYS A 324 -18.60 13.97 -16.36
CA LYS A 324 -18.28 15.01 -17.35
C LYS A 324 -17.61 14.45 -18.60
N HIS A 325 -16.68 13.49 -18.45
CA HIS A 325 -16.04 12.85 -19.60
C HIS A 325 -17.04 12.05 -20.45
N LYS A 326 -18.05 11.43 -19.84
CA LYS A 326 -19.11 10.71 -20.57
C LYS A 326 -19.97 11.64 -21.40
N GLU A 327 -20.21 12.88 -20.96
CA GLU A 327 -20.98 13.88 -21.69
C GLU A 327 -20.21 14.38 -22.95
N ASP A 328 -18.87 14.47 -22.84
CA ASP A 328 -17.99 15.05 -23.86
C ASP A 328 -17.14 14.00 -24.61
N LEU A 329 -17.44 12.69 -24.46
CA LEU A 329 -16.61 11.61 -24.99
C LEU A 329 -16.57 11.61 -26.52
N SER A 330 -15.38 11.74 -27.08
CA SER A 330 -15.16 11.54 -28.53
C SER A 330 -14.90 10.06 -28.81
N PRO A 331 -15.59 9.44 -29.80
CA PRO A 331 -15.31 8.05 -30.18
C PRO A 331 -13.94 7.84 -30.84
N SER A 332 -13.39 8.88 -31.47
CA SER A 332 -12.17 8.79 -32.29
C SER A 332 -10.89 9.21 -31.57
N GLU A 333 -10.99 9.99 -30.48
CA GLU A 333 -9.84 10.56 -29.81
C GLU A 333 -9.95 10.40 -28.28
N SER A 334 -8.86 9.99 -27.65
CA SER A 334 -8.75 9.91 -26.19
C SER A 334 -7.87 11.04 -25.68
N ARG A 335 -8.42 11.93 -24.87
CA ARG A 335 -7.72 13.07 -24.27
C ARG A 335 -6.84 12.63 -23.10
N ASP A 336 -7.28 11.59 -22.37
CA ASP A 336 -6.70 11.16 -21.10
C ASP A 336 -7.02 9.68 -20.77
N PHE A 337 -6.61 9.27 -19.55
CA PHE A 337 -6.82 7.92 -19.07
C PHE A 337 -8.31 7.54 -18.93
N ILE A 338 -9.17 8.48 -18.50
CA ILE A 338 -10.61 8.22 -18.33
C ILE A 338 -11.26 7.98 -19.70
N ASP A 339 -10.99 8.82 -20.71
CA ASP A 339 -11.51 8.62 -22.07
C ASP A 339 -11.08 7.26 -22.64
N SER A 340 -9.79 6.92 -22.52
CA SER A 340 -9.29 5.62 -22.98
C SER A 340 -9.96 4.45 -22.26
N TYR A 341 -10.25 4.60 -20.97
CA TYR A 341 -10.92 3.56 -20.20
C TYR A 341 -12.39 3.40 -20.61
N LEU A 342 -13.10 4.52 -20.83
CA LEU A 342 -14.48 4.51 -21.33
C LEU A 342 -14.58 3.86 -22.73
N GLN A 343 -13.63 4.15 -23.61
CA GLN A 343 -13.55 3.51 -24.92
C GLN A 343 -13.26 2.00 -24.82
N GLU A 344 -12.41 1.57 -23.87
CA GLU A 344 -12.14 0.14 -23.63
C GLU A 344 -13.36 -0.59 -23.11
N MET A 345 -14.15 0.05 -22.21
CA MET A 345 -15.41 -0.49 -21.69
C MET A 345 -16.46 -0.69 -22.80
N ALA A 346 -16.45 0.13 -23.83
CA ALA A 346 -17.41 0.05 -24.94
C ALA A 346 -17.11 -1.11 -25.92
N LYS A 347 -15.95 -1.76 -25.82
CA LYS A 347 -15.58 -2.88 -26.70
C LYS A 347 -16.37 -4.15 -26.36
N PRO A 348 -16.71 -5.00 -27.36
CA PRO A 348 -17.45 -6.24 -27.12
C PRO A 348 -16.79 -7.21 -26.10
N ASN A 349 -15.47 -7.18 -26.00
CA ASN A 349 -14.68 -8.03 -25.09
C ASN A 349 -14.28 -7.32 -23.77
N GLY A 350 -14.90 -6.17 -23.46
CA GLY A 350 -14.57 -5.32 -22.33
C GLY A 350 -15.06 -5.82 -20.97
N SER A 351 -15.34 -7.11 -20.78
CA SER A 351 -15.95 -7.67 -19.54
C SER A 351 -15.16 -7.41 -18.25
N ASP A 352 -13.84 -7.21 -18.35
CA ASP A 352 -12.97 -6.91 -17.20
C ASP A 352 -12.87 -5.41 -16.87
N PHE A 353 -13.57 -4.57 -17.65
CA PHE A 353 -13.58 -3.12 -17.51
C PHE A 353 -14.96 -2.65 -17.05
N CYS A 354 -15.03 -2.06 -15.87
CA CYS A 354 -16.25 -1.49 -15.30
C CYS A 354 -15.95 -0.15 -14.63
N GLU A 355 -17.00 0.64 -14.41
CA GLU A 355 -16.88 1.98 -13.84
C GLU A 355 -16.24 1.98 -12.45
N ASP A 356 -16.62 1.05 -11.57
CA ASP A 356 -16.05 0.93 -10.24
C ASP A 356 -14.54 0.67 -10.28
N ASN A 357 -14.10 -0.13 -11.25
CA ASN A 357 -12.67 -0.40 -11.43
C ASN A 357 -11.94 0.79 -12.06
N MET A 358 -12.58 1.52 -12.98
CA MET A 358 -12.06 2.79 -13.52
C MET A 358 -11.83 3.81 -12.40
N VAL A 359 -12.82 4.02 -11.53
CA VAL A 359 -12.71 4.92 -10.37
C VAL A 359 -11.53 4.50 -9.48
N SER A 360 -11.39 3.20 -9.22
CA SER A 360 -10.32 2.68 -8.39
C SER A 360 -8.93 2.83 -9.05
N CYS A 361 -8.81 2.55 -10.34
CA CYS A 361 -7.56 2.76 -11.10
C CYS A 361 -7.16 4.23 -11.15
N THR A 362 -8.12 5.14 -11.39
CA THR A 362 -7.88 6.58 -11.40
C THR A 362 -7.38 7.09 -10.05
N LEU A 363 -8.01 6.63 -8.94
CA LEU A 363 -7.56 6.96 -7.59
C LEU A 363 -6.18 6.38 -7.27
N ASP A 364 -5.90 5.14 -7.69
CA ASP A 364 -4.58 4.52 -7.51
C ASP A 364 -3.49 5.34 -8.22
N LEU A 365 -3.73 5.76 -9.47
CA LEU A 365 -2.79 6.59 -10.23
C LEU A 365 -2.57 7.94 -9.56
N PHE A 366 -3.67 8.61 -9.18
CA PHE A 366 -3.61 9.91 -8.53
C PHE A 366 -2.88 9.84 -7.18
N PHE A 367 -3.25 8.91 -6.32
CA PHE A 367 -2.67 8.77 -4.99
C PHE A 367 -1.19 8.37 -5.04
N ALA A 368 -0.87 7.33 -5.84
CA ALA A 368 0.48 6.83 -5.94
C ALA A 368 1.42 7.84 -6.63
N GLY A 369 0.95 8.51 -7.69
CA GLY A 369 1.75 9.49 -8.44
C GLY A 369 2.03 10.76 -7.62
N THR A 370 1.10 11.20 -6.80
CA THR A 370 1.25 12.42 -5.99
C THR A 370 2.10 12.20 -4.74
N GLU A 371 1.68 11.29 -3.85
CA GLU A 371 2.24 11.13 -2.51
C GLU A 371 3.72 10.73 -2.54
N THR A 372 4.10 9.81 -3.44
CA THR A 372 5.46 9.27 -3.45
C THR A 372 6.48 10.26 -4.00
N THR A 373 6.18 10.90 -5.13
CA THR A 373 7.09 11.85 -5.77
C THR A 373 7.22 13.13 -4.94
N SER A 374 6.11 13.68 -4.44
CA SER A 374 6.13 14.87 -3.59
C SER A 374 6.91 14.64 -2.28
N THR A 375 6.74 13.49 -1.64
CA THR A 375 7.50 13.12 -0.44
C THR A 375 9.00 13.00 -0.76
N THR A 376 9.37 12.44 -1.91
CA THR A 376 10.78 12.33 -2.32
C THR A 376 11.40 13.71 -2.59
N ILE A 377 10.68 14.62 -3.27
CA ILE A 377 11.13 15.99 -3.50
C ILE A 377 11.30 16.73 -2.16
N ARG A 378 10.37 16.58 -1.23
CA ARG A 378 10.49 17.18 0.12
C ARG A 378 11.72 16.67 0.87
N TRP A 379 12.04 15.38 0.78
CA TRP A 379 13.31 14.84 1.29
C TRP A 379 14.51 15.48 0.57
N ALA A 380 14.46 15.60 -0.75
CA ALA A 380 15.54 16.22 -1.52
C ALA A 380 15.83 17.66 -1.07
N LEU A 381 14.79 18.49 -0.94
CA LEU A 381 14.93 19.86 -0.45
C LEU A 381 15.49 19.93 0.98
N LEU A 382 15.04 19.04 1.85
CA LEU A 382 15.56 18.95 3.23
C LEU A 382 17.04 18.57 3.24
N TYR A 383 17.45 17.57 2.43
CA TYR A 383 18.87 17.20 2.31
C TYR A 383 19.70 18.34 1.76
N MET A 384 19.22 19.07 0.75
CA MET A 384 19.98 20.21 0.20
C MET A 384 20.15 21.33 1.23
N ALA A 385 19.12 21.62 2.02
CA ALA A 385 19.22 22.63 3.07
C ALA A 385 20.17 22.24 4.23
N ILE A 386 20.33 20.93 4.50
CA ILE A 386 21.23 20.42 5.57
C ILE A 386 22.67 20.21 5.07
N TYR A 387 22.87 19.93 3.77
CA TYR A 387 24.17 19.66 3.16
C TYR A 387 24.50 20.72 2.08
N PRO A 388 24.84 21.96 2.48
CA PRO A 388 25.08 23.06 1.53
C PRO A 388 26.25 22.80 0.58
N GLU A 389 27.24 22.03 0.98
CA GLU A 389 28.36 21.63 0.15
C GLU A 389 27.96 20.70 -1.00
N ILE A 390 26.99 19.79 -0.75
CA ILE A 390 26.43 18.91 -1.78
C ILE A 390 25.55 19.73 -2.72
N GLN A 391 24.74 20.63 -2.16
CA GLN A 391 23.90 21.55 -2.92
C GLN A 391 24.75 22.41 -3.87
N ALA A 392 25.81 23.03 -3.38
CA ALA A 392 26.71 23.87 -4.18
C ALA A 392 27.33 23.08 -5.35
N ARG A 393 27.70 21.84 -5.13
CA ARG A 393 28.25 20.98 -6.17
C ARG A 393 27.21 20.59 -7.23
N VAL A 394 25.97 20.33 -6.83
CA VAL A 394 24.85 20.12 -7.78
C VAL A 394 24.61 21.39 -8.60
N GLN A 395 24.60 22.54 -7.95
CA GLN A 395 24.41 23.82 -8.62
C GLN A 395 25.54 24.14 -9.62
N ALA A 396 26.78 23.83 -9.28
CA ALA A 396 27.90 23.98 -10.20
C ALA A 396 27.77 23.07 -11.46
N GLU A 397 27.29 21.85 -11.30
CA GLU A 397 27.02 20.96 -12.42
C GLU A 397 25.84 21.47 -13.28
N ILE A 398 24.77 21.98 -12.67
CA ILE A 398 23.65 22.64 -13.37
C ILE A 398 24.13 23.83 -14.20
N ASP A 399 24.96 24.69 -13.60
CA ASP A 399 25.48 25.88 -14.28
C ASP A 399 26.40 25.53 -15.44
N ALA A 400 27.20 24.48 -15.31
CA ALA A 400 28.13 24.02 -16.35
C ALA A 400 27.40 23.36 -17.54
N VAL A 401 26.30 22.60 -17.29
CA VAL A 401 25.64 21.81 -18.34
C VAL A 401 24.42 22.55 -18.93
N ILE A 402 23.67 23.23 -18.10
CA ILE A 402 22.37 23.85 -18.48
C ILE A 402 22.51 25.38 -18.54
N GLY A 403 23.21 25.97 -17.58
CA GLY A 403 23.26 27.41 -17.34
C GLY A 403 21.95 27.95 -16.77
N GLN A 404 21.78 29.28 -16.84
CA GLN A 404 20.60 29.99 -16.28
C GLN A 404 19.57 30.38 -17.36
N ALA A 405 19.91 30.29 -18.65
CA ALA A 405 19.11 30.82 -19.74
C ALA A 405 17.96 29.90 -20.19
N ARG A 406 18.11 28.58 -20.07
CA ARG A 406 17.10 27.60 -20.47
C ARG A 406 16.64 26.74 -19.31
N GLN A 407 15.48 26.12 -19.46
CA GLN A 407 15.01 25.09 -18.54
C GLN A 407 15.80 23.78 -18.67
N PRO A 408 15.90 23.01 -17.58
CA PRO A 408 16.41 21.63 -17.65
C PRO A 408 15.54 20.75 -18.56
N SER A 409 16.21 19.81 -19.24
CA SER A 409 15.57 18.77 -20.06
C SER A 409 16.04 17.38 -19.62
N LEU A 410 15.29 16.34 -19.97
CA LEU A 410 15.67 14.95 -19.66
C LEU A 410 16.96 14.52 -20.38
N GLU A 411 17.29 15.15 -21.49
CA GLU A 411 18.54 14.92 -22.23
C GLU A 411 19.77 15.34 -21.44
N ASP A 412 19.64 16.39 -20.60
CA ASP A 412 20.73 16.90 -19.75
C ASP A 412 21.22 15.86 -18.74
N ARG A 413 20.33 14.95 -18.33
CA ARG A 413 20.60 13.96 -17.29
C ARG A 413 21.83 13.11 -17.56
N SER A 414 22.12 12.78 -18.81
CA SER A 414 23.28 11.99 -19.21
C SER A 414 24.60 12.71 -18.93
N ASN A 415 24.58 14.04 -18.93
CA ASN A 415 25.74 14.92 -18.72
C ASN A 415 25.84 15.45 -17.27
N MET A 416 24.95 14.95 -16.37
CA MET A 416 24.87 15.40 -14.97
C MET A 416 25.01 14.22 -14.00
N PRO A 417 26.16 13.52 -14.00
CA PRO A 417 26.37 12.32 -13.19
C PRO A 417 26.27 12.58 -11.69
N TYR A 418 26.75 13.71 -11.19
CA TYR A 418 26.70 14.04 -9.77
C TYR A 418 25.26 14.35 -9.31
N THR A 419 24.54 15.17 -10.04
CA THR A 419 23.12 15.47 -9.76
C THR A 419 22.27 14.19 -9.78
N ASN A 420 22.52 13.32 -10.77
CA ASN A 420 21.86 12.02 -10.84
C ASN A 420 22.19 11.15 -9.63
N ALA A 421 23.46 11.13 -9.18
CA ALA A 421 23.88 10.42 -7.97
C ALA A 421 23.19 10.96 -6.71
N VAL A 422 23.08 12.29 -6.58
CA VAL A 422 22.38 12.95 -5.45
C VAL A 422 20.91 12.54 -5.40
N ILE A 423 20.20 12.56 -6.53
CA ILE A 423 18.79 12.13 -6.60
C ILE A 423 18.63 10.67 -6.18
N HIS A 424 19.53 9.78 -6.61
CA HIS A 424 19.50 8.37 -6.22
C HIS A 424 19.80 8.19 -4.72
N GLU A 425 20.74 8.97 -4.18
CA GLU A 425 21.07 8.92 -2.76
C GLU A 425 19.93 9.47 -1.88
N VAL A 426 19.21 10.50 -2.33
CA VAL A 426 17.96 10.96 -1.68
C VAL A 426 16.95 9.81 -1.61
N GLN A 427 16.73 9.09 -2.70
CA GLN A 427 15.80 7.97 -2.73
C GLN A 427 16.27 6.80 -1.85
N ARG A 428 17.57 6.49 -1.84
CA ARG A 428 18.16 5.45 -0.99
C ARG A 428 17.97 5.79 0.49
N LYS A 429 18.40 6.98 0.86
CA LYS A 429 18.44 7.42 2.26
C LYS A 429 17.05 7.80 2.79
N GLY A 430 16.22 8.42 1.96
CA GLY A 430 14.83 8.72 2.30
C GLY A 430 13.96 7.47 2.42
N ASN A 431 14.23 6.46 1.60
CA ASN A 431 13.60 5.12 1.64
C ASN A 431 12.12 5.16 2.01
N ILE A 432 11.35 5.91 1.23
CA ILE A 432 9.99 6.32 1.57
C ILE A 432 8.99 5.16 1.73
N ILE A 433 9.28 3.96 1.17
CA ILE A 433 8.46 2.74 1.33
C ILE A 433 9.36 1.59 1.80
N PRO A 434 9.80 1.61 3.09
CA PRO A 434 10.83 0.73 3.62
C PRO A 434 10.50 -0.76 3.58
N PHE A 435 9.20 -1.09 3.68
CA PHE A 435 8.70 -2.48 3.73
C PHE A 435 8.01 -2.90 2.43
N ASN A 436 8.25 -2.16 1.34
CA ASN A 436 7.54 -2.42 0.09
C ASN A 436 6.00 -2.40 0.27
N VAL A 437 5.27 -2.71 -0.79
CA VAL A 437 3.84 -3.03 -0.68
C VAL A 437 3.71 -4.53 -0.48
N PRO A 438 3.04 -5.02 0.59
CA PRO A 438 2.95 -6.44 0.93
C PRO A 438 2.52 -7.31 -0.25
N ARG A 439 3.02 -8.54 -0.29
CA ARG A 439 2.64 -9.60 -1.23
C ARG A 439 1.88 -10.69 -0.50
N GLN A 440 1.22 -11.57 -1.25
CA GLN A 440 0.58 -12.75 -0.69
C GLN A 440 0.93 -13.99 -1.52
N ALA A 441 1.19 -15.10 -0.83
CA ALA A 441 1.44 -16.39 -1.48
C ALA A 441 0.16 -16.90 -2.16
N VAL A 442 0.23 -17.08 -3.48
CA VAL A 442 -0.89 -17.56 -4.33
C VAL A 442 -1.17 -19.05 -4.10
N LYS A 443 -0.14 -19.81 -3.78
CA LYS A 443 -0.18 -21.25 -3.53
C LYS A 443 0.85 -21.64 -2.47
N ASP A 444 0.77 -22.86 -1.97
CA ASP A 444 1.83 -23.42 -1.14
C ASP A 444 3.13 -23.42 -1.92
N THR A 445 4.20 -22.90 -1.34
CA THR A 445 5.52 -22.77 -1.98
C THR A 445 6.65 -22.95 -0.97
N VAL A 446 7.88 -23.03 -1.47
CA VAL A 446 9.09 -23.08 -0.65
C VAL A 446 9.92 -21.83 -0.96
N LEU A 447 10.37 -21.11 0.06
CA LEU A 447 11.23 -19.94 -0.05
C LEU A 447 12.42 -20.10 0.89
N ALA A 448 13.63 -20.04 0.36
CA ALA A 448 14.86 -20.25 1.14
C ALA A 448 14.84 -21.56 1.98
N GLY A 449 14.28 -22.64 1.45
CA GLY A 449 14.14 -23.91 2.13
C GLY A 449 12.96 -24.02 3.12
N PHE A 450 12.24 -22.92 3.39
CA PHE A 450 11.08 -22.91 4.28
C PHE A 450 9.77 -23.08 3.52
N ARG A 451 8.85 -23.87 4.05
CA ARG A 451 7.51 -24.01 3.51
C ARG A 451 6.66 -22.78 3.84
N VAL A 452 6.15 -22.11 2.83
CA VAL A 452 5.27 -20.93 2.92
C VAL A 452 3.88 -21.32 2.39
N PRO A 453 2.87 -21.51 3.24
CA PRO A 453 1.52 -21.85 2.83
C PRO A 453 0.85 -20.73 2.02
N LYS A 454 -0.11 -21.12 1.16
CA LYS A 454 -1.01 -20.18 0.48
C LYS A 454 -1.64 -19.19 1.47
N GLY A 455 -1.76 -17.94 1.05
CA GLY A 455 -2.36 -16.89 1.88
C GLY A 455 -1.39 -16.23 2.87
N THR A 456 -0.17 -16.76 3.04
CA THR A 456 0.87 -16.11 3.86
C THR A 456 1.25 -14.77 3.24
N ILE A 457 1.30 -13.72 4.05
CA ILE A 457 1.68 -12.38 3.61
C ILE A 457 3.21 -12.27 3.65
N LEU A 458 3.79 -11.88 2.53
CA LEU A 458 5.21 -11.64 2.39
C LEU A 458 5.51 -10.14 2.48
N ILE A 459 6.44 -9.76 3.33
CA ILE A 459 6.95 -8.38 3.48
C ILE A 459 8.40 -8.34 2.99
N PRO A 460 8.65 -7.85 1.77
CA PRO A 460 10.01 -7.60 1.30
C PRO A 460 10.55 -6.34 1.96
N ASN A 461 11.49 -6.49 2.89
CA ASN A 461 12.07 -5.38 3.64
C ASN A 461 13.15 -4.67 2.81
N LEU A 462 12.76 -3.62 2.08
CA LEU A 462 13.71 -2.85 1.26
C LEU A 462 14.78 -2.14 2.10
N SER A 463 14.46 -1.78 3.35
CA SER A 463 15.45 -1.18 4.25
C SER A 463 16.64 -2.10 4.50
N SER A 464 16.42 -3.42 4.54
CA SER A 464 17.50 -4.40 4.72
C SER A 464 18.48 -4.43 3.57
N VAL A 465 18.10 -3.89 2.41
CA VAL A 465 18.97 -3.77 1.22
C VAL A 465 19.54 -2.36 1.11
N MET A 466 18.68 -1.34 1.30
CA MET A 466 19.09 0.07 1.18
C MET A 466 20.09 0.52 2.26
N TYR A 467 20.18 -0.22 3.38
CA TYR A 467 21.10 0.05 4.49
C TYR A 467 22.07 -1.11 4.76
N ASP A 468 22.20 -2.07 3.83
CA ASP A 468 23.13 -3.20 3.98
C ASP A 468 24.59 -2.73 3.86
N LYS A 469 25.38 -3.04 4.89
CA LYS A 469 26.83 -2.76 4.89
C LYS A 469 27.62 -3.53 3.83
N LYS A 470 27.05 -4.62 3.30
CA LYS A 470 27.66 -5.39 2.21
C LYS A 470 27.46 -4.71 0.85
N GLU A 471 26.41 -3.91 0.74
CA GLU A 471 26.02 -3.25 -0.49
C GLU A 471 26.48 -1.77 -0.54
N TRP A 472 26.61 -1.11 0.61
CA TRP A 472 26.88 0.31 0.72
C TRP A 472 28.04 0.59 1.67
N GLU A 473 28.99 1.35 1.24
CA GLU A 473 30.24 1.67 1.96
C GLU A 473 29.94 2.46 3.25
N THR A 474 28.99 3.39 3.20
CA THR A 474 28.57 4.23 4.32
C THR A 474 27.03 4.27 4.42
N PRO A 475 26.34 3.14 4.75
CA PRO A 475 24.91 2.97 4.58
C PRO A 475 24.08 3.99 5.36
N HIS A 476 24.58 4.49 6.48
CA HIS A 476 23.86 5.44 7.33
C HIS A 476 24.17 6.92 7.03
N SER A 477 25.15 7.21 6.21
CA SER A 477 25.50 8.57 5.77
C SER A 477 24.75 8.92 4.48
N PHE A 478 24.51 10.21 4.26
CA PHE A 478 24.09 10.74 2.96
C PHE A 478 25.34 10.95 2.10
N ASN A 479 25.60 10.06 1.19
CA ASN A 479 26.82 10.02 0.40
C ASN A 479 26.52 9.75 -1.07
N PRO A 480 26.43 10.78 -1.92
CA PRO A 480 26.25 10.61 -3.36
C PRO A 480 27.33 9.75 -4.04
N GLY A 481 28.52 9.62 -3.42
CA GLY A 481 29.59 8.74 -3.88
C GLY A 481 29.19 7.28 -4.07
N HIS A 482 28.16 6.81 -3.37
CA HIS A 482 27.59 5.47 -3.56
C HIS A 482 27.15 5.19 -5.01
N PHE A 483 26.84 6.23 -5.77
CA PHE A 483 26.35 6.16 -7.15
C PHE A 483 27.32 6.75 -8.16
N LEU A 484 28.58 6.90 -7.78
CA LEU A 484 29.64 7.40 -8.66
C LEU A 484 30.78 6.39 -8.75
N LYS A 485 31.26 6.15 -9.97
CA LYS A 485 32.46 5.40 -10.26
C LYS A 485 33.25 6.13 -11.36
N ASP A 486 34.50 6.45 -11.10
CA ASP A 486 35.36 7.17 -12.06
C ASP A 486 34.74 8.48 -12.60
N GLY A 487 34.03 9.21 -11.72
CA GLY A 487 33.32 10.45 -12.05
C GLY A 487 32.00 10.27 -12.82
N GLN A 488 31.65 9.04 -13.21
CA GLN A 488 30.44 8.73 -13.94
C GLN A 488 29.36 8.15 -13.02
N PHE A 489 28.09 8.31 -13.40
CA PHE A 489 26.98 7.71 -12.68
C PHE A 489 27.04 6.18 -12.78
N TRP A 490 27.00 5.53 -11.62
CA TRP A 490 27.02 4.08 -11.50
C TRP A 490 25.75 3.56 -10.82
N LYS A 491 24.93 2.84 -11.58
CA LYS A 491 23.71 2.22 -11.05
C LYS A 491 24.06 0.99 -10.20
N ARG A 492 23.63 0.98 -8.93
CA ARG A 492 23.80 -0.15 -8.00
C ARG A 492 22.65 -1.12 -8.12
N GLU A 493 22.92 -2.43 -8.09
CA GLU A 493 21.86 -3.46 -8.10
C GLU A 493 20.99 -3.43 -6.84
N ALA A 494 21.60 -3.13 -5.70
CA ALA A 494 20.93 -2.97 -4.42
C ALA A 494 19.98 -1.75 -4.35
N PHE A 495 20.02 -0.86 -5.34
CA PHE A 495 19.13 0.30 -5.41
C PHE A 495 17.78 -0.06 -6.00
N MET A 496 16.76 -0.26 -5.13
CA MET A 496 15.45 -0.73 -5.53
C MET A 496 14.26 0.04 -4.90
N PRO A 497 14.25 1.39 -4.94
CA PRO A 497 13.16 2.17 -4.35
C PRO A 497 11.80 1.94 -5.03
N PHE A 498 11.82 1.46 -6.28
CA PHE A 498 10.64 1.12 -7.09
C PHE A 498 10.25 -0.35 -7.01
N SER A 499 10.87 -1.13 -6.10
CA SER A 499 10.72 -2.58 -6.04
C SER A 499 11.21 -3.27 -7.33
N ILE A 500 11.05 -4.60 -7.38
CA ILE A 500 11.45 -5.44 -8.52
C ILE A 500 10.37 -6.47 -8.83
N GLY A 501 10.51 -7.13 -9.99
CA GLY A 501 9.62 -8.20 -10.41
C GLY A 501 8.30 -7.70 -11.01
N LYS A 502 7.31 -8.60 -11.12
CA LYS A 502 6.07 -8.34 -11.87
C LYS A 502 5.19 -7.23 -11.32
N ARG A 503 5.26 -6.97 -10.02
CA ARG A 503 4.57 -5.89 -9.33
C ARG A 503 5.51 -4.69 -9.02
N ALA A 504 6.63 -4.54 -9.73
CA ALA A 504 7.44 -3.34 -9.66
C ALA A 504 6.61 -2.09 -9.99
N CYS A 505 7.07 -0.93 -9.54
CA CYS A 505 6.36 0.34 -9.70
C CYS A 505 5.98 0.57 -11.18
N LEU A 506 4.72 0.88 -11.42
CA LEU A 506 4.20 1.19 -12.74
C LEU A 506 4.66 2.58 -13.21
N GLY A 507 4.78 3.53 -12.25
CA GLY A 507 5.14 4.92 -12.49
C GLY A 507 6.65 5.22 -12.42
N GLU A 508 7.54 4.22 -12.41
CA GLU A 508 8.99 4.46 -12.25
C GLU A 508 9.57 5.45 -13.26
N LEU A 509 9.20 5.33 -14.53
CA LEU A 509 9.68 6.24 -15.59
C LEU A 509 9.21 7.67 -15.37
N LEU A 510 7.93 7.86 -14.99
CA LEU A 510 7.37 9.16 -14.67
C LEU A 510 8.08 9.77 -13.46
N ALA A 511 8.14 9.04 -12.34
CA ALA A 511 8.77 9.53 -11.13
C ALA A 511 10.25 9.92 -11.34
N ARG A 512 11.01 9.15 -12.15
CA ARG A 512 12.41 9.50 -12.46
C ARG A 512 12.52 10.78 -13.28
N ALA A 513 11.59 11.02 -14.20
CA ALA A 513 11.52 12.26 -14.97
C ALA A 513 11.13 13.45 -14.08
N GLU A 514 10.08 13.31 -13.28
CA GLU A 514 9.63 14.35 -12.34
C GLU A 514 10.72 14.71 -11.33
N LEU A 515 11.33 13.71 -10.70
CA LEU A 515 12.40 13.95 -9.71
C LEU A 515 13.57 14.70 -10.33
N PHE A 516 14.01 14.33 -11.54
CA PHE A 516 15.11 15.02 -12.19
C PHE A 516 14.73 16.46 -12.55
N LEU A 517 13.61 16.68 -13.23
CA LEU A 517 13.22 17.99 -13.73
C LEU A 517 12.86 18.96 -12.59
N PHE A 518 12.08 18.54 -11.59
CA PHE A 518 11.75 19.40 -10.44
C PHE A 518 12.99 19.73 -9.61
N PHE A 519 13.82 18.74 -9.32
CA PHE A 519 15.03 18.94 -8.52
C PHE A 519 16.02 19.91 -9.20
N THR A 520 16.30 19.70 -10.49
CA THR A 520 17.22 20.54 -11.25
C THR A 520 16.65 21.95 -11.46
N SER A 521 15.34 22.08 -11.78
CA SER A 521 14.70 23.39 -11.97
C SER A 521 14.72 24.25 -10.70
N LEU A 522 14.44 23.62 -9.55
CA LEU A 522 14.46 24.33 -8.27
C LEU A 522 15.89 24.74 -7.88
N LEU A 523 16.87 23.87 -8.02
CA LEU A 523 18.28 24.18 -7.68
C LEU A 523 18.97 25.07 -8.73
N GLN A 524 18.43 25.16 -9.92
CA GLN A 524 18.85 26.17 -10.91
C GLN A 524 18.51 27.58 -10.45
N LYS A 525 17.37 27.78 -9.78
CA LYS A 525 16.83 29.10 -9.44
C LYS A 525 16.98 29.48 -7.97
N PHE A 526 17.16 28.51 -7.08
CA PHE A 526 17.21 28.78 -5.65
C PHE A 526 18.35 28.05 -4.95
N THR A 527 18.87 28.68 -3.90
CA THR A 527 19.68 28.05 -2.86
C THR A 527 18.77 27.82 -1.64
N PHE A 528 18.65 26.57 -1.22
CA PHE A 528 17.83 26.19 -0.07
C PHE A 528 18.63 26.25 1.22
N GLN A 529 18.04 26.85 2.26
CA GLN A 529 18.69 27.03 3.55
C GLN A 529 17.72 26.77 4.69
N ALA A 530 18.25 26.42 5.86
CA ALA A 530 17.47 26.45 7.09
C ALA A 530 17.05 27.89 7.42
N PRO A 531 15.86 28.11 7.97
CA PRO A 531 15.52 29.41 8.54
C PRO A 531 16.52 29.80 9.63
N PRO A 532 16.75 31.12 9.87
CA PRO A 532 17.57 31.56 11.00
C PRO A 532 17.14 30.87 12.30
N ASP A 533 18.08 30.54 13.15
CA ASP A 533 17.88 29.90 14.47
C ASP A 533 17.12 28.58 14.45
N THR A 534 16.99 27.93 13.29
CA THR A 534 16.31 26.65 13.13
C THR A 534 17.29 25.54 12.77
N ILE A 535 17.29 24.47 13.57
CA ILE A 535 18.02 23.24 13.25
C ILE A 535 17.07 22.27 12.55
N LEU A 536 17.33 21.99 11.28
CA LEU A 536 16.62 20.97 10.53
C LEU A 536 17.09 19.56 10.95
N ASP A 537 16.16 18.62 10.99
CA ASP A 537 16.45 17.22 11.33
C ASP A 537 15.81 16.22 10.35
N PHE A 538 16.24 14.97 10.39
CA PHE A 538 15.74 13.89 9.54
C PHE A 538 14.59 13.08 10.17
N LYS A 539 13.92 13.66 11.18
CA LYS A 539 12.76 12.99 11.77
C LYS A 539 11.63 12.86 10.76
N PHE A 540 10.96 11.74 10.80
CA PHE A 540 9.88 11.42 9.88
C PHE A 540 8.54 11.19 10.58
N THR A 541 7.49 11.24 9.80
CA THR A 541 6.15 10.77 10.15
C THR A 541 5.88 9.51 9.33
N MET A 542 5.48 8.44 9.97
CA MET A 542 5.07 7.22 9.32
C MET A 542 3.59 7.30 8.93
N GLY A 543 3.35 7.32 7.65
CA GLY A 543 2.04 7.18 7.01
C GLY A 543 2.03 5.97 6.08
N ILE A 544 1.51 6.14 4.87
CA ILE A 544 1.73 5.21 3.76
C ILE A 544 3.19 5.29 3.33
N THR A 545 3.76 6.50 3.34
CA THR A 545 5.18 6.77 3.11
C THR A 545 5.87 7.21 4.41
N LEU A 546 7.19 7.09 4.45
CA LEU A 546 8.03 7.79 5.42
C LEU A 546 8.25 9.22 4.92
N ALA A 547 7.41 10.15 5.37
CA ALA A 547 7.50 11.54 5.01
C ALA A 547 8.32 12.34 6.03
N PRO A 548 9.13 13.34 5.61
CA PRO A 548 9.78 14.22 6.57
C PRO A 548 8.71 14.92 7.41
N ARG A 549 8.98 15.13 8.71
CA ARG A 549 8.09 15.95 9.55
C ARG A 549 7.91 17.32 8.91
N PRO A 550 6.79 18.00 9.14
CA PRO A 550 6.63 19.38 8.65
C PRO A 550 7.82 20.24 9.06
N TYR A 551 8.46 20.87 8.09
CA TYR A 551 9.60 21.75 8.26
C TYR A 551 9.43 23.01 7.42
N LYS A 552 10.18 24.06 7.76
CA LYS A 552 10.29 25.27 6.94
C LYS A 552 11.69 25.37 6.36
N ILE A 553 11.79 25.91 5.16
CA ILE A 553 13.04 26.27 4.46
C ILE A 553 12.92 27.66 3.88
N CYS A 554 14.06 28.30 3.63
CA CYS A 554 14.19 29.50 2.83
C CYS A 554 14.66 29.11 1.44
N ALA A 555 14.00 29.62 0.38
CA ALA A 555 14.41 29.50 -1.01
C ALA A 555 15.01 30.84 -1.47
N VAL A 556 16.31 30.97 -1.36
CA VAL A 556 17.03 32.21 -1.72
C VAL A 556 17.28 32.21 -3.22
N PRO A 557 16.83 33.22 -4.00
CA PRO A 557 17.09 33.30 -5.43
C PRO A 557 18.58 33.31 -5.76
N ARG A 558 18.93 32.70 -6.89
CA ARG A 558 20.31 32.66 -7.43
C ARG A 558 20.48 33.65 -8.57
#